data_7e7354824099e169004e6497a6bf2d17
#
_entry.id   7e7354824099e169004e6497a6bf2d17
#
_cell.length_a   1.000
_cell.length_b   1.000
_cell.length_c   1.000
_cell.angle_alpha   90.00
_cell.angle_beta   90.00
_cell.angle_gamma   90.00
#
_symmetry.space_group_name_H-M   'P 1'
#
loop_
_entity.id
_entity.type
_entity.pdbx_description
1 polymer ?
#
loop_
_entity_poly.entity_id
_entity_poly.type
_entity_poly.pdbx_seq_one_letter_code
_entity_poly.pdbx_strand_id
1 'polypeptide(L)'
;MITARFVIRTLRREWRLPELRTLIGALLLSVVALGAVATLAARVQRAVVMSAAELIGGDLGINAATPLSAEFVQRAHALGLRTSALAEFPSVAFVNDRSQLLQVVAADAAWPLRGKLVLARHDGADRSMHAPSAGQIYLDHRALVALGLATGERVQVGGVDLVITGEIEQQPGGGDLVALAPRAVMALADAKSAGLLGTGSRARHRLLVAGAPTPVAAYRAWAKA
;
A
#
# COMPACT_ATOMS: atom_id res chain seq x y z
N MET A 1 61.56 6.04 7.01
CA MET A 1 60.73 7.20 7.48
C MET A 1 61.04 8.54 6.79
N ILE A 2 61.90 8.57 5.79
CA ILE A 2 62.35 9.82 5.09
C ILE A 2 61.38 10.22 3.98
N THR A 3 60.66 9.28 3.38
CA THR A 3 59.81 9.50 2.19
C THR A 3 58.54 10.33 2.44
N ALA A 4 57.88 10.17 3.60
CA ALA A 4 56.61 10.86 3.85
C ALA A 4 56.80 12.39 4.07
N ARG A 5 57.86 12.78 4.80
CA ARG A 5 58.22 14.20 4.99
C ARG A 5 58.63 14.93 3.70
N PHE A 6 59.30 14.21 2.84
CA PHE A 6 59.70 14.74 1.54
C PHE A 6 58.50 14.95 0.63
N VAL A 7 57.59 13.96 0.56
CA VAL A 7 56.35 14.06 -0.21
C VAL A 7 55.47 15.22 0.26
N ILE A 8 55.28 15.37 1.56
CA ILE A 8 54.48 16.49 2.14
C ILE A 8 55.10 17.85 1.81
N ARG A 9 56.44 17.96 1.87
CA ARG A 9 57.16 19.22 1.59
C ARG A 9 57.11 19.59 0.11
N THR A 10 57.20 18.61 -0.79
CA THR A 10 57.05 18.76 -2.26
C THR A 10 55.59 19.14 -2.60
N LEU A 11 54.61 18.43 -2.01
CA LEU A 11 53.19 18.71 -2.21
C LEU A 11 52.84 20.17 -1.78
N ARG A 12 53.38 20.62 -0.66
CA ARG A 12 53.15 21.98 -0.15
C ARG A 12 53.79 23.09 -0.98
N ARG A 13 54.88 22.78 -1.72
CA ARG A 13 55.54 23.70 -2.63
C ARG A 13 54.79 23.74 -3.98
N GLU A 14 54.31 22.60 -4.47
CA GLU A 14 53.58 22.47 -5.73
C GLU A 14 52.11 22.92 -5.62
N TRP A 15 51.56 23.05 -4.37
CA TRP A 15 50.19 23.57 -4.12
C TRP A 15 49.95 24.97 -4.72
N ARG A 16 51.02 25.71 -5.06
CA ARG A 16 50.93 27.02 -5.68
C ARG A 16 50.86 26.98 -7.20
N LEU A 17 51.05 25.81 -7.82
CA LEU A 17 50.94 25.68 -9.25
C LEU A 17 49.45 25.67 -9.68
N PRO A 18 49.07 26.53 -10.64
CA PRO A 18 47.69 26.64 -11.09
C PRO A 18 47.16 25.31 -11.63
N GLU A 19 48.01 24.48 -12.27
CA GLU A 19 47.68 23.19 -12.80
C GLU A 19 47.25 22.17 -11.74
N LEU A 20 47.92 22.15 -10.58
CA LEU A 20 47.54 21.23 -9.48
C LEU A 20 46.21 21.63 -8.85
N ARG A 21 45.97 22.96 -8.75
CA ARG A 21 44.68 23.46 -8.21
C ARG A 21 43.52 23.14 -9.10
N THR A 22 43.66 23.19 -10.44
CA THR A 22 42.64 22.81 -11.39
C THR A 22 42.36 21.29 -11.35
N LEU A 23 43.41 20.46 -11.23
CA LEU A 23 43.27 19.01 -11.08
C LEU A 23 42.54 18.64 -9.79
N ILE A 24 42.91 19.25 -8.64
CA ILE A 24 42.22 19.01 -7.36
C ILE A 24 40.78 19.52 -7.43
N GLY A 25 40.56 20.68 -8.05
CA GLY A 25 39.21 21.21 -8.25
C GLY A 25 38.33 20.30 -9.10
N ALA A 26 38.89 19.77 -10.20
CA ALA A 26 38.20 18.82 -11.06
C ALA A 26 37.88 17.49 -10.32
N LEU A 27 38.86 16.99 -9.54
CA LEU A 27 38.65 15.78 -8.74
C LEU A 27 37.57 15.97 -7.68
N LEU A 28 37.61 17.08 -6.94
CA LEU A 28 36.59 17.40 -5.94
C LEU A 28 35.21 17.54 -6.60
N LEU A 29 35.13 18.25 -7.72
CA LEU A 29 33.88 18.40 -8.46
C LEU A 29 33.33 17.04 -8.91
N SER A 30 34.18 16.15 -9.40
CA SER A 30 33.81 14.80 -9.83
C SER A 30 33.28 13.96 -8.65
N VAL A 31 33.94 14.01 -7.50
CA VAL A 31 33.51 13.29 -6.29
C VAL A 31 32.16 13.84 -5.79
N VAL A 32 32.00 15.17 -5.76
CA VAL A 32 30.74 15.81 -5.37
C VAL A 32 29.62 15.45 -6.35
N ALA A 33 29.87 15.48 -7.65
CA ALA A 33 28.90 15.13 -8.67
C ALA A 33 28.46 13.67 -8.54
N LEU A 34 29.40 12.73 -8.39
CA LEU A 34 29.09 11.31 -8.16
C LEU A 34 28.31 11.10 -6.87
N GLY A 35 28.70 11.77 -5.79
CA GLY A 35 27.99 11.71 -4.51
C GLY A 35 26.56 12.27 -4.59
N ALA A 36 26.37 13.37 -5.31
CA ALA A 36 25.05 13.96 -5.53
C ALA A 36 24.14 13.02 -6.33
N VAL A 37 24.65 12.42 -7.42
CA VAL A 37 23.89 11.46 -8.23
C VAL A 37 23.54 10.21 -7.42
N ALA A 38 24.50 9.66 -6.67
CA ALA A 38 24.25 8.48 -5.84
C ALA A 38 23.20 8.73 -4.75
N THR A 39 23.26 9.90 -4.08
CA THR A 39 22.27 10.27 -3.06
C THR A 39 20.89 10.51 -3.66
N LEU A 40 20.81 11.15 -4.84
CA LEU A 40 19.54 11.36 -5.55
C LEU A 40 18.94 10.02 -5.96
N ALA A 41 19.72 9.13 -6.56
CA ALA A 41 19.27 7.79 -6.95
C ALA A 41 18.72 7.00 -5.75
N ALA A 42 19.42 7.02 -4.61
CA ALA A 42 18.97 6.37 -3.38
C ALA A 42 17.67 6.97 -2.82
N ARG A 43 17.45 8.29 -2.95
CA ARG A 43 16.20 8.95 -2.54
C ARG A 43 15.04 8.57 -3.44
N VAL A 44 15.25 8.61 -4.76
CA VAL A 44 14.23 8.21 -5.75
C VAL A 44 13.82 6.75 -5.54
N GLN A 45 14.78 5.85 -5.39
CA GLN A 45 14.49 4.44 -5.14
C GLN A 45 13.67 4.22 -3.86
N ARG A 46 13.99 4.91 -2.77
CA ARG A 46 13.19 4.84 -1.53
C ARG A 46 11.78 5.39 -1.74
N ALA A 47 11.63 6.51 -2.43
CA ALA A 47 10.32 7.09 -2.72
C ALA A 47 9.45 6.13 -3.54
N VAL A 48 10.00 5.50 -4.58
CA VAL A 48 9.28 4.50 -5.40
C VAL A 48 8.83 3.30 -4.57
N VAL A 49 9.71 2.76 -3.71
CA VAL A 49 9.35 1.63 -2.84
C VAL A 49 8.26 2.00 -1.83
N MET A 50 8.34 3.20 -1.24
CA MET A 50 7.30 3.69 -0.32
C MET A 50 5.96 3.88 -1.05
N SER A 51 5.95 4.51 -2.22
CA SER A 51 4.73 4.68 -3.01
C SER A 51 4.12 3.34 -3.43
N ALA A 52 4.94 2.35 -3.80
CA ALA A 52 4.47 1.01 -4.12
C ALA A 52 3.83 0.32 -2.90
N ALA A 53 4.44 0.46 -1.71
CA ALA A 53 3.89 -0.11 -0.47
C ALA A 53 2.55 0.55 -0.08
N GLU A 54 2.42 1.85 -0.27
CA GLU A 54 1.16 2.58 -0.06
C GLU A 54 0.08 2.15 -1.05
N LEU A 55 0.43 1.98 -2.33
CA LEU A 55 -0.50 1.50 -3.35
C LEU A 55 -1.00 0.08 -3.07
N ILE A 56 -0.14 -0.81 -2.56
CA ILE A 56 -0.51 -2.20 -2.24
C ILE A 56 -1.29 -2.27 -0.92
N GLY A 57 -1.11 -1.30 -0.03
CA GLY A 57 -1.63 -1.31 1.33
C GLY A 57 -0.75 -2.10 2.32
N GLY A 58 0.49 -2.46 1.93
CA GLY A 58 1.44 -3.24 2.72
C GLY A 58 2.81 -3.32 2.07
N ASP A 59 3.84 -3.77 2.80
CA ASP A 59 5.20 -3.94 2.26
C ASP A 59 5.34 -5.20 1.37
N LEU A 60 4.43 -6.17 1.55
CA LEU A 60 4.31 -7.38 0.74
C LEU A 60 2.85 -7.80 0.68
N GLY A 61 2.39 -8.21 -0.51
CA GLY A 61 1.08 -8.83 -0.73
C GLY A 61 1.25 -10.24 -1.29
N ILE A 62 0.60 -11.21 -0.68
CA ILE A 62 0.49 -12.60 -1.18
C ILE A 62 -0.91 -12.80 -1.67
N ASN A 63 -1.06 -13.13 -2.95
CA ASN A 63 -2.34 -13.38 -3.60
C ASN A 63 -2.57 -14.89 -3.71
N ALA A 64 -3.80 -15.31 -3.45
CA ALA A 64 -4.23 -16.70 -3.61
C ALA A 64 -5.68 -16.76 -4.12
N ALA A 65 -6.02 -17.85 -4.80
CA ALA A 65 -7.40 -18.12 -5.22
C ALA A 65 -8.29 -18.61 -4.06
N THR A 66 -7.67 -19.13 -3.00
CA THR A 66 -8.33 -19.62 -1.79
C THR A 66 -7.78 -18.89 -0.55
N PRO A 67 -8.49 -18.92 0.57
CA PRO A 67 -7.95 -18.37 1.82
C PRO A 67 -6.60 -18.98 2.16
N LEU A 68 -5.62 -18.14 2.48
CA LEU A 68 -4.29 -18.60 2.90
C LEU A 68 -4.38 -19.35 4.25
N SER A 69 -3.53 -20.37 4.41
CA SER A 69 -3.48 -21.14 5.65
C SER A 69 -3.04 -20.26 6.83
N ALA A 70 -3.43 -20.67 8.04
CA ALA A 70 -3.02 -19.97 9.28
C ALA A 70 -1.50 -19.93 9.46
N GLU A 71 -0.76 -20.84 8.83
CA GLU A 71 0.70 -20.90 8.87
C GLU A 71 1.34 -19.60 8.35
N PHE A 72 0.80 -19.03 7.25
CA PHE A 72 1.31 -17.76 6.71
C PHE A 72 1.20 -16.63 7.72
N VAL A 73 0.08 -16.55 8.46
CA VAL A 73 -0.13 -15.53 9.49
C VAL A 73 0.79 -15.78 10.68
N GLN A 74 0.87 -17.02 11.16
CA GLN A 74 1.72 -17.39 12.29
C GLN A 74 3.20 -17.12 11.99
N ARG A 75 3.66 -17.48 10.79
CA ARG A 75 5.04 -17.23 10.36
C ARG A 75 5.36 -15.72 10.28
N ALA A 76 4.44 -14.92 9.80
CA ALA A 76 4.61 -13.46 9.79
C ALA A 76 4.74 -12.91 11.22
N HIS A 77 3.84 -13.32 12.13
CA HIS A 77 3.87 -12.89 13.53
C HIS A 77 5.14 -13.34 14.25
N ALA A 78 5.64 -14.56 13.99
CA ALA A 78 6.90 -15.06 14.54
C ALA A 78 8.12 -14.22 14.11
N LEU A 79 8.03 -13.54 12.97
CA LEU A 79 9.03 -12.58 12.49
C LEU A 79 8.75 -11.12 12.93
N GLY A 80 7.77 -10.90 13.81
CA GLY A 80 7.39 -9.57 14.28
C GLY A 80 6.71 -8.70 13.22
N LEU A 81 6.13 -9.32 12.17
CA LEU A 81 5.43 -8.62 11.09
C LEU A 81 3.94 -8.46 11.44
N ARG A 82 3.35 -7.35 11.00
CA ARG A 82 1.91 -7.14 11.03
C ARG A 82 1.29 -7.73 9.79
N THR A 83 0.07 -8.25 9.92
CA THR A 83 -0.68 -8.85 8.82
C THR A 83 -2.07 -8.25 8.72
N SER A 84 -2.63 -8.27 7.53
CA SER A 84 -4.03 -7.98 7.28
C SER A 84 -4.54 -8.86 6.13
N ALA A 85 -5.67 -9.49 6.33
CA ALA A 85 -6.31 -10.35 5.35
C ALA A 85 -7.43 -9.59 4.64
N LEU A 86 -7.46 -9.71 3.32
CA LEU A 86 -8.54 -9.14 2.51
C LEU A 86 -8.94 -10.08 1.39
N ALA A 87 -10.14 -9.89 0.88
CA ALA A 87 -10.67 -10.57 -0.29
C ALA A 87 -11.29 -9.54 -1.24
N GLU A 88 -10.97 -9.67 -2.52
CA GLU A 88 -11.47 -8.79 -3.58
C GLU A 88 -12.37 -9.62 -4.53
N PHE A 89 -13.58 -9.14 -4.76
CA PHE A 89 -14.54 -9.83 -5.62
C PHE A 89 -15.58 -8.84 -6.19
N PRO A 90 -16.14 -9.12 -7.38
CA PRO A 90 -17.30 -8.41 -7.88
C PRO A 90 -18.55 -8.87 -7.13
N SER A 91 -19.42 -7.92 -6.75
CA SER A 91 -20.73 -8.20 -6.17
C SER A 91 -21.74 -7.17 -6.67
N VAL A 92 -23.04 -7.47 -6.51
CA VAL A 92 -24.11 -6.56 -6.90
C VAL A 92 -24.72 -5.97 -5.65
N ALA A 93 -24.83 -4.64 -5.63
CA ALA A 93 -25.60 -3.92 -4.64
C ALA A 93 -27.04 -3.74 -5.15
N PHE A 94 -28.00 -3.89 -4.26
CA PHE A 94 -29.41 -3.72 -4.53
C PHE A 94 -30.03 -2.71 -3.57
N VAL A 95 -30.86 -1.83 -4.13
CA VAL A 95 -31.69 -0.89 -3.39
C VAL A 95 -32.99 -0.69 -4.16
N ASN A 96 -34.12 -1.10 -3.60
CA ASN A 96 -35.41 -1.08 -4.25
C ASN A 96 -35.31 -1.72 -5.67
N ASP A 97 -35.63 -0.97 -6.72
CA ASP A 97 -35.57 -1.44 -8.10
C ASP A 97 -34.22 -1.13 -8.82
N ARG A 98 -33.22 -0.64 -8.06
CA ARG A 98 -31.90 -0.29 -8.61
C ARG A 98 -30.87 -1.33 -8.23
N SER A 99 -29.99 -1.63 -9.18
CA SER A 99 -28.84 -2.52 -8.94
C SER A 99 -27.58 -1.93 -9.55
N GLN A 100 -26.45 -2.12 -8.86
CA GLN A 100 -25.14 -1.66 -9.31
C GLN A 100 -24.09 -2.73 -9.06
N LEU A 101 -23.33 -3.08 -10.10
CA LEU A 101 -22.15 -3.92 -9.94
C LEU A 101 -21.07 -3.13 -9.22
N LEU A 102 -20.53 -3.71 -8.15
CA LEU A 102 -19.47 -3.13 -7.34
C LEU A 102 -18.22 -4.03 -7.36
N GLN A 103 -17.05 -3.41 -7.33
CA GLN A 103 -15.81 -4.08 -6.96
C GLN A 103 -15.64 -3.98 -5.45
N VAL A 104 -15.87 -5.08 -4.75
CA VAL A 104 -15.86 -5.13 -3.29
C VAL A 104 -14.47 -5.53 -2.79
N VAL A 105 -13.98 -4.79 -1.80
CA VAL A 105 -12.84 -5.14 -0.96
C VAL A 105 -13.36 -5.47 0.43
N ALA A 106 -13.35 -6.73 0.80
CA ALA A 106 -13.66 -7.16 2.15
C ALA A 106 -12.35 -7.30 2.93
N ALA A 107 -12.17 -6.50 3.98
CA ALA A 107 -10.91 -6.38 4.71
C ALA A 107 -11.10 -6.58 6.22
N ASP A 108 -10.06 -7.04 6.89
CA ASP A 108 -10.04 -7.07 8.35
C ASP A 108 -9.77 -5.68 8.95
N ALA A 109 -9.95 -5.53 10.26
CA ALA A 109 -9.83 -4.26 10.96
C ALA A 109 -8.42 -3.65 10.93
N ALA A 110 -7.39 -4.43 10.58
CA ALA A 110 -6.01 -3.95 10.51
C ALA A 110 -5.69 -3.25 9.17
N TRP A 111 -6.55 -3.42 8.16
CA TRP A 111 -6.36 -2.80 6.85
C TRP A 111 -6.67 -1.29 6.86
N PRO A 112 -5.86 -0.48 6.17
CA PRO A 112 -4.63 -0.79 5.46
C PRO A 112 -3.41 -0.79 6.38
N LEU A 113 -2.41 -1.65 6.12
CA LEU A 113 -1.15 -1.67 6.87
C LEU A 113 -0.19 -0.56 6.45
N ARG A 114 -0.30 -0.10 5.20
CA ARG A 114 0.41 1.04 4.59
C ARG A 114 -0.57 1.85 3.75
N GLY A 115 -0.23 3.11 3.51
CA GLY A 115 -1.12 4.04 2.82
C GLY A 115 -2.29 4.49 3.70
N LYS A 116 -3.30 5.06 3.05
CA LYS A 116 -4.46 5.64 3.75
C LYS A 116 -5.75 5.25 3.03
N LEU A 117 -6.76 4.90 3.82
CA LEU A 117 -8.15 4.93 3.38
C LEU A 117 -8.72 6.27 3.82
N VAL A 118 -9.10 7.10 2.86
CA VAL A 118 -9.64 8.44 3.11
C VAL A 118 -11.11 8.45 2.74
N LEU A 119 -11.93 8.91 3.66
CA LEU A 119 -13.36 9.11 3.44
C LEU A 119 -13.64 10.60 3.25
N ALA A 120 -14.48 10.92 2.25
CA ALA A 120 -14.95 12.25 2.01
C ALA A 120 -15.78 12.77 3.20
N ARG A 121 -15.60 14.03 3.53
CA ARG A 121 -16.35 14.71 4.59
C ARG A 121 -16.89 16.05 4.11
N HIS A 122 -18.11 16.36 4.58
CA HIS A 122 -18.75 17.64 4.34
C HIS A 122 -18.08 18.83 5.04
N ASP A 123 -17.20 18.55 6.05
CA ASP A 123 -16.49 19.57 6.84
C ASP A 123 -15.03 19.82 6.38
N GLY A 124 -14.62 19.22 5.25
CA GLY A 124 -13.33 19.46 4.61
C GLY A 124 -12.11 18.86 5.35
N ALA A 125 -12.31 18.05 6.36
CA ALA A 125 -11.21 17.37 7.06
C ALA A 125 -11.10 15.91 6.62
N ASP A 126 -10.04 15.58 5.87
CA ASP A 126 -9.71 14.20 5.50
C ASP A 126 -9.49 13.34 6.74
N ARG A 127 -10.22 12.26 6.85
CA ARG A 127 -10.02 11.30 7.93
C ARG A 127 -9.45 10.00 7.39
N SER A 128 -8.22 9.69 7.79
CA SER A 128 -7.65 8.37 7.54
C SER A 128 -8.37 7.34 8.39
N MET A 129 -8.97 6.36 7.76
CA MET A 129 -9.78 5.32 8.39
C MET A 129 -9.16 3.93 8.18
N HIS A 130 -9.65 2.97 8.94
CA HIS A 130 -9.44 1.54 8.72
C HIS A 130 -10.67 0.95 8.00
N ALA A 131 -10.65 -0.37 7.75
CA ALA A 131 -11.83 -1.06 7.24
C ALA A 131 -13.06 -0.81 8.13
N PRO A 132 -14.26 -0.79 7.55
CA PRO A 132 -15.48 -0.57 8.33
C PRO A 132 -15.71 -1.71 9.32
N SER A 133 -16.47 -1.41 10.40
CA SER A 133 -16.92 -2.42 11.34
C SER A 133 -17.98 -3.33 10.71
N ALA A 134 -18.25 -4.48 11.32
CA ALA A 134 -19.30 -5.38 10.86
C ALA A 134 -20.66 -4.65 10.78
N GLY A 135 -21.42 -4.94 9.74
CA GLY A 135 -22.68 -4.28 9.41
C GLY A 135 -22.54 -2.92 8.73
N GLN A 136 -21.31 -2.49 8.41
CA GLN A 136 -21.02 -1.20 7.78
C GLN A 136 -20.33 -1.37 6.44
N ILE A 137 -20.51 -0.40 5.54
CA ILE A 137 -19.89 -0.35 4.21
C ILE A 137 -19.50 1.08 3.86
N TYR A 138 -18.37 1.23 3.18
CA TYR A 138 -17.99 2.45 2.49
C TYR A 138 -18.19 2.26 1.00
N LEU A 139 -18.75 3.26 0.32
CA LEU A 139 -19.00 3.26 -1.11
C LEU A 139 -18.28 4.45 -1.77
N ASP A 140 -17.85 4.29 -3.00
CA ASP A 140 -17.36 5.42 -3.77
C ASP A 140 -18.50 6.31 -4.28
N HIS A 141 -18.17 7.54 -4.67
CA HIS A 141 -19.16 8.52 -5.17
C HIS A 141 -20.02 7.96 -6.31
N ARG A 142 -19.42 7.21 -7.24
CA ARG A 142 -20.14 6.65 -8.39
C ARG A 142 -21.20 5.64 -7.98
N ALA A 143 -20.90 4.83 -6.95
CA ALA A 143 -21.85 3.88 -6.39
C ALA A 143 -23.04 4.58 -5.73
N LEU A 144 -22.77 5.62 -4.92
CA LEU A 144 -23.79 6.41 -4.25
C LEU A 144 -24.74 7.07 -5.25
N VAL A 145 -24.19 7.71 -6.28
CA VAL A 145 -24.98 8.35 -7.34
C VAL A 145 -25.80 7.35 -8.13
N ALA A 146 -25.20 6.23 -8.55
CA ALA A 146 -25.90 5.21 -9.35
C ALA A 146 -27.08 4.56 -8.60
N LEU A 147 -26.91 4.33 -7.30
CA LEU A 147 -27.96 3.76 -6.44
C LEU A 147 -28.94 4.82 -5.91
N GLY A 148 -28.58 6.11 -5.97
CA GLY A 148 -29.35 7.21 -5.41
C GLY A 148 -29.37 7.19 -3.89
N LEU A 149 -28.25 6.83 -3.27
CA LEU A 149 -28.10 6.69 -1.83
C LEU A 149 -27.18 7.75 -1.24
N ALA A 150 -27.35 7.99 0.05
CA ALA A 150 -26.52 8.86 0.86
C ALA A 150 -25.92 8.08 2.07
N THR A 151 -24.90 8.69 2.69
CA THR A 151 -24.35 8.18 3.95
C THR A 151 -25.44 8.14 5.04
N GLY A 152 -25.51 7.03 5.79
CA GLY A 152 -26.54 6.75 6.78
C GLY A 152 -27.65 5.81 6.29
N GLU A 153 -27.80 5.64 4.99
CA GLU A 153 -28.80 4.75 4.41
C GLU A 153 -28.30 3.30 4.33
N ARG A 154 -29.20 2.37 4.02
CA ARG A 154 -28.91 0.95 3.93
C ARG A 154 -28.81 0.51 2.48
N VAL A 155 -27.91 -0.45 2.24
CA VAL A 155 -27.72 -1.10 0.96
C VAL A 155 -27.54 -2.59 1.15
N GLN A 156 -28.17 -3.38 0.29
CA GLN A 156 -27.95 -4.83 0.28
C GLN A 156 -26.84 -5.19 -0.69
N VAL A 157 -25.81 -5.88 -0.20
CA VAL A 157 -24.68 -6.35 -1.03
C VAL A 157 -24.51 -7.84 -0.84
N GLY A 158 -24.68 -8.61 -1.93
CA GLY A 158 -24.54 -10.05 -1.88
C GLY A 158 -25.48 -10.75 -0.87
N GLY A 159 -26.65 -10.14 -0.58
CA GLY A 159 -27.62 -10.69 0.36
C GLY A 159 -27.44 -10.24 1.82
N VAL A 160 -26.49 -9.33 2.10
CA VAL A 160 -26.29 -8.73 3.45
C VAL A 160 -26.72 -7.28 3.42
N ASP A 161 -27.51 -6.88 4.43
CA ASP A 161 -27.90 -5.49 4.66
C ASP A 161 -26.82 -4.75 5.44
N LEU A 162 -26.27 -3.70 4.83
CA LEU A 162 -25.18 -2.91 5.38
C LEU A 162 -25.57 -1.43 5.47
N VAL A 163 -25.07 -0.73 6.48
CA VAL A 163 -25.24 0.71 6.63
C VAL A 163 -24.07 1.42 5.97
N ILE A 164 -24.36 2.37 5.09
CA ILE A 164 -23.34 3.22 4.46
C ILE A 164 -22.84 4.23 5.49
N THR A 165 -21.58 4.09 5.92
CA THR A 165 -21.00 4.95 6.97
C THR A 165 -19.92 5.88 6.43
N GLY A 166 -19.62 5.83 5.12
CA GLY A 166 -18.67 6.76 4.50
C GLY A 166 -18.62 6.64 2.99
N GLU A 167 -18.20 7.74 2.36
CA GLU A 167 -17.89 7.84 0.95
C GLU A 167 -16.36 7.73 0.76
N ILE A 168 -15.92 6.83 -0.10
CA ILE A 168 -14.50 6.60 -0.37
C ILE A 168 -13.99 7.68 -1.30
N GLU A 169 -13.00 8.45 -0.85
CA GLU A 169 -12.24 9.40 -1.67
C GLU A 169 -10.94 8.76 -2.16
N GLN A 170 -10.21 8.08 -1.25
CA GLN A 170 -8.96 7.41 -1.58
C GLN A 170 -8.84 6.08 -0.83
N GLN A 171 -8.35 5.05 -1.51
CA GLN A 171 -8.03 3.76 -0.89
C GLN A 171 -6.73 3.17 -1.47
N PRO A 172 -5.97 2.38 -0.69
CA PRO A 172 -4.87 1.59 -1.22
C PRO A 172 -5.36 0.59 -2.28
N GLY A 173 -4.53 0.33 -3.30
CA GLY A 173 -4.94 -0.51 -4.43
C GLY A 173 -5.84 0.18 -5.44
N GLY A 174 -6.15 1.46 -5.19
CA GLY A 174 -7.05 2.26 -6.03
C GLY A 174 -6.46 2.79 -7.35
N GLY A 175 -5.26 2.38 -7.73
CA GLY A 175 -4.56 2.85 -8.92
C GLY A 175 -5.11 2.38 -10.27
N ASP A 176 -6.10 1.51 -10.29
CA ASP A 176 -6.79 1.15 -11.53
C ASP A 176 -7.68 2.31 -12.00
N LEU A 177 -7.08 3.22 -12.77
CA LEU A 177 -7.79 4.21 -13.59
C LEU A 177 -8.82 3.55 -14.52
N VAL A 178 -8.86 2.23 -14.60
CA VAL A 178 -9.68 1.39 -15.46
C VAL A 178 -10.70 0.57 -14.66
N ALA A 179 -10.88 0.78 -13.35
CA ALA A 179 -11.94 0.12 -12.61
C ALA A 179 -13.30 0.54 -13.18
N LEU A 180 -13.83 -0.28 -14.08
CA LEU A 180 -15.12 -0.07 -14.74
C LEU A 180 -16.28 -0.05 -13.73
N ALA A 181 -16.17 -0.82 -12.63
CA ALA A 181 -17.15 -0.88 -11.58
C ALA A 181 -16.81 0.07 -10.42
N PRO A 182 -17.80 0.75 -9.84
CA PRO A 182 -17.66 1.47 -8.59
C PRO A 182 -17.14 0.59 -7.46
N ARG A 183 -16.48 1.20 -6.47
CA ARG A 183 -15.81 0.49 -5.38
C ARG A 183 -16.62 0.48 -4.11
N ALA A 184 -16.44 -0.61 -3.34
CA ALA A 184 -16.97 -0.73 -2.01
C ALA A 184 -15.95 -1.37 -1.07
N VAL A 185 -15.95 -0.95 0.19
CA VAL A 185 -15.16 -1.57 1.25
C VAL A 185 -16.11 -2.03 2.34
N MET A 186 -16.03 -3.31 2.74
CA MET A 186 -16.83 -3.89 3.80
C MET A 186 -15.96 -4.70 4.77
N ALA A 187 -16.51 -5.07 5.92
CA ALA A 187 -15.80 -5.93 6.86
C ALA A 187 -15.65 -7.37 6.28
N LEU A 188 -14.47 -7.97 6.46
CA LEU A 188 -14.21 -9.35 6.04
C LEU A 188 -15.14 -10.36 6.74
N ALA A 189 -15.56 -10.05 7.98
CA ALA A 189 -16.51 -10.87 8.74
C ALA A 189 -17.86 -10.96 8.02
N ASP A 190 -18.38 -9.84 7.52
CA ASP A 190 -19.65 -9.80 6.81
C ASP A 190 -19.62 -10.58 5.49
N ALA A 191 -18.53 -10.44 4.73
CA ALA A 191 -18.34 -11.20 3.51
C ALA A 191 -18.28 -12.73 3.75
N LYS A 192 -17.70 -13.16 4.87
CA LYS A 192 -17.66 -14.56 5.28
C LYS A 192 -19.03 -15.07 5.73
N SER A 193 -19.72 -14.32 6.58
CA SER A 193 -21.06 -14.70 7.08
C SER A 193 -22.11 -14.76 5.98
N ALA A 194 -21.96 -13.91 4.96
CA ALA A 194 -22.79 -13.88 3.77
C ALA A 194 -22.54 -15.04 2.77
N GLY A 195 -21.51 -15.86 3.01
CA GLY A 195 -21.12 -16.91 2.06
C GLY A 195 -20.50 -16.39 0.76
N LEU A 196 -20.16 -15.09 0.67
CA LEU A 196 -19.61 -14.49 -0.56
C LEU A 196 -18.20 -15.00 -0.90
N LEU A 197 -17.53 -15.62 0.07
CA LEU A 197 -16.19 -16.19 -0.07
C LEU A 197 -16.18 -17.71 -0.09
N GLY A 198 -17.34 -18.34 -0.34
CA GLY A 198 -17.50 -19.81 -0.38
C GLY A 198 -16.90 -20.47 -1.62
N THR A 199 -17.02 -21.79 -1.67
CA THR A 199 -16.60 -22.60 -2.83
C THR A 199 -17.34 -22.16 -4.10
N GLY A 200 -16.57 -21.85 -5.15
CA GLY A 200 -17.11 -21.29 -6.42
C GLY A 200 -17.09 -19.75 -6.48
N SER A 201 -16.74 -19.07 -5.42
CA SER A 201 -16.50 -17.63 -5.45
C SER A 201 -15.31 -17.28 -6.34
N ARG A 202 -15.43 -16.19 -7.10
CA ARG A 202 -14.31 -15.61 -7.87
C ARG A 202 -13.48 -14.63 -7.01
N ALA A 203 -13.56 -14.75 -5.70
CA ALA A 203 -12.81 -13.91 -4.79
C ALA A 203 -11.31 -14.19 -4.90
N ARG A 204 -10.53 -13.13 -4.99
CA ARG A 204 -9.08 -13.17 -4.83
C ARG A 204 -8.74 -12.85 -3.38
N HIS A 205 -8.14 -13.82 -2.71
CA HIS A 205 -7.67 -13.64 -1.34
C HIS A 205 -6.27 -13.03 -1.35
N ARG A 206 -6.05 -12.08 -0.46
CA ARG A 206 -4.76 -11.42 -0.31
C ARG A 206 -4.40 -11.33 1.17
N LEU A 207 -3.17 -11.69 1.50
CA LEU A 207 -2.57 -11.42 2.79
C LEU A 207 -1.54 -10.32 2.61
N LEU A 208 -1.78 -9.19 3.26
CA LEU A 208 -0.82 -8.10 3.34
C LEU A 208 0.07 -8.30 4.55
N VAL A 209 1.34 -7.94 4.38
CA VAL A 209 2.35 -8.03 5.43
C VAL A 209 3.10 -6.70 5.49
N ALA A 210 3.34 -6.19 6.70
CA ALA A 210 4.11 -4.97 6.90
C ALA A 210 5.04 -5.05 8.10
N GLY A 211 6.25 -4.50 7.96
CA GLY A 211 7.24 -4.48 9.03
C GLY A 211 8.59 -3.92 8.59
N ALA A 212 9.66 -4.29 9.30
CA ALA A 212 11.00 -3.89 8.92
C ALA A 212 11.47 -4.63 7.65
N PRO A 213 12.35 -4.03 6.82
CA PRO A 213 12.74 -4.60 5.52
C PRO A 213 13.36 -6.00 5.62
N THR A 214 14.20 -6.25 6.62
CA THR A 214 14.89 -7.55 6.78
C THR A 214 13.91 -8.70 7.10
N PRO A 215 13.01 -8.61 8.10
CA PRO A 215 11.96 -9.60 8.33
C PRO A 215 11.04 -9.80 7.12
N VAL A 216 10.65 -8.72 6.42
CA VAL A 216 9.81 -8.83 5.22
C VAL A 216 10.53 -9.59 4.11
N ALA A 217 11.84 -9.38 3.91
CA ALA A 217 12.64 -10.12 2.95
C ALA A 217 12.74 -11.62 3.32
N ALA A 218 12.97 -11.93 4.60
CA ALA A 218 13.01 -13.32 5.10
C ALA A 218 11.66 -14.02 4.91
N TYR A 219 10.55 -13.33 5.23
CA TYR A 219 9.20 -13.85 5.02
C TYR A 219 8.90 -14.10 3.54
N ARG A 220 9.30 -13.16 2.66
CA ARG A 220 9.15 -13.31 1.19
C ARG A 220 9.91 -14.51 0.67
N ALA A 221 11.12 -14.77 1.15
CA ALA A 221 11.93 -15.91 0.74
C ALA A 221 11.24 -17.23 1.14
N TRP A 222 10.75 -17.32 2.37
CA TRP A 222 9.99 -18.46 2.85
C TRP A 222 8.68 -18.70 2.08
N ALA A 223 7.92 -17.65 1.81
CA ALA A 223 6.62 -17.78 1.12
C ALA A 223 6.73 -18.18 -0.37
N LYS A 224 7.93 -18.16 -0.94
CA LYS A 224 8.21 -18.62 -2.32
C LYS A 224 8.72 -20.06 -2.40
N ALA A 225 9.15 -20.64 -1.27
CA ALA A 225 9.66 -22.01 -1.17
C ALA A 225 8.52 -23.01 -1.07
#